data_57c2c56c213027cd79e25d3121ee1aca
#
_entry.id   57c2c56c213027cd79e25d3121ee1aca
#
_cell.length_a   1.000
_cell.length_b   1.000
_cell.length_c   1.000
_cell.angle_alpha   90.00
_cell.angle_beta   90.00
_cell.angle_gamma   90.00
#
_symmetry.space_group_name_H-M   'P 1'
#
loop_
_entity.id
_entity.type
_entity.pdbx_description
1 polymer ?
#
loop_
_entity_poly.entity_id
_entity_poly.type
_entity_poly.pdbx_seq_one_letter_code
_entity_poly.pdbx_strand_id
1 'polypeptide(L)'
;MGELFNFHYGDGNNNPSNGGKYPVFGAGGIQGGYTKYNAENSVIIGHMGDAGCVSWGEGKHFATYNGTITKPKDEVFSAKFGYYLLLHMNLRKYSGGSGLPFLTYDMLTEMGTKCTNSKIETQKIADYFTHLDRLITLHQRKPALLKQSPKVKQHQPSRERDGWCCYIVEKVLARAILRRHITRRADIESAPTVTG
;
A
#
# COMPACT_ATOMS: atom_id res chain seq x y z
N MET A 1 -7.77 -13.86 -4.69
CA MET A 1 -8.02 -12.81 -3.66
C MET A 1 -9.48 -12.40 -3.55
N GLY A 2 -10.31 -12.79 -4.49
CA GLY A 2 -11.75 -12.51 -4.46
C GLY A 2 -12.51 -13.01 -3.23
N GLU A 3 -11.98 -14.00 -2.53
CA GLU A 3 -12.54 -14.46 -1.25
C GLU A 3 -12.23 -13.53 -0.07
N LEU A 4 -11.15 -12.76 -0.16
CA LEU A 4 -10.64 -11.91 0.92
C LEU A 4 -11.02 -10.45 0.79
N PHE A 5 -11.18 -9.96 -0.46
CA PHE A 5 -11.37 -8.55 -0.74
C PHE A 5 -12.55 -8.30 -1.68
N ASN A 6 -13.18 -7.15 -1.49
CA ASN A 6 -14.04 -6.51 -2.45
C ASN A 6 -13.23 -5.50 -3.25
N PHE A 7 -13.34 -5.56 -4.58
CA PHE A 7 -12.67 -4.67 -5.52
C PHE A 7 -13.71 -3.88 -6.31
N HIS A 8 -13.53 -2.59 -6.45
CA HIS A 8 -14.32 -1.76 -7.36
C HIS A 8 -13.50 -0.57 -7.84
N TYR A 9 -13.76 -0.11 -9.06
CA TYR A 9 -13.09 1.06 -9.59
C TYR A 9 -13.56 2.32 -8.86
N GLY A 10 -12.68 3.33 -8.83
CA GLY A 10 -13.06 4.65 -8.37
C GLY A 10 -13.99 5.37 -9.35
N ASP A 11 -14.20 6.66 -9.12
CA ASP A 11 -15.06 7.50 -9.94
C ASP A 11 -14.45 7.76 -11.32
N GLY A 12 -15.29 7.88 -12.36
CA GLY A 12 -14.87 8.11 -13.74
C GLY A 12 -14.12 9.42 -14.00
N ASN A 13 -14.15 10.35 -13.07
CA ASN A 13 -13.36 11.58 -13.17
C ASN A 13 -11.89 11.30 -12.82
N ASN A 14 -11.02 11.39 -13.83
CA ASN A 14 -9.60 11.05 -13.70
C ASN A 14 -8.74 12.16 -13.08
N ASN A 15 -9.24 13.39 -13.02
CA ASN A 15 -8.51 14.52 -12.42
C ASN A 15 -9.48 15.51 -11.76
N PRO A 16 -10.15 15.14 -10.66
CA PRO A 16 -11.12 15.98 -9.97
C PRO A 16 -10.46 17.05 -9.08
N SER A 17 -9.13 17.14 -9.07
CA SER A 17 -8.40 18.03 -8.15
C SER A 17 -8.83 19.48 -8.29
N ASN A 18 -9.31 20.07 -7.20
CA ASN A 18 -9.72 21.48 -7.09
C ASN A 18 -9.18 22.13 -5.80
N GLY A 19 -8.15 21.54 -5.19
CA GLY A 19 -7.57 22.03 -3.94
C GLY A 19 -8.40 21.72 -2.68
N GLY A 20 -9.44 20.86 -2.79
CA GLY A 20 -10.26 20.45 -1.65
C GLY A 20 -9.50 19.61 -0.62
N LYS A 21 -10.15 19.39 0.54
CA LYS A 21 -9.52 18.77 1.73
C LYS A 21 -9.30 17.26 1.64
N TYR A 22 -10.01 16.56 0.73
CA TYR A 22 -9.89 15.11 0.62
C TYR A 22 -8.82 14.75 -0.40
N PRO A 23 -7.81 13.94 -0.04
CA PRO A 23 -6.77 13.54 -0.99
C PRO A 23 -7.38 12.74 -2.14
N VAL A 24 -6.89 12.99 -3.35
CA VAL A 24 -7.27 12.28 -4.57
C VAL A 24 -6.21 11.26 -4.91
N PHE A 25 -6.63 10.01 -5.04
CA PHE A 25 -5.76 8.90 -5.44
C PHE A 25 -6.01 8.51 -6.89
N GLY A 26 -4.94 8.49 -7.69
CA GLY A 26 -4.89 7.85 -9.00
C GLY A 26 -4.11 6.53 -8.93
N ALA A 27 -3.67 6.04 -10.10
CA ALA A 27 -2.92 4.79 -10.18
C ALA A 27 -1.61 4.80 -9.39
N GLY A 28 -0.88 5.91 -9.39
CA GLY A 28 0.43 6.05 -8.74
C GLY A 28 0.39 6.63 -7.31
N GLY A 29 -0.77 6.80 -6.72
CA GLY A 29 -0.92 7.40 -5.39
C GLY A 29 -1.62 8.75 -5.41
N ILE A 30 -1.30 9.63 -4.44
CA ILE A 30 -1.94 10.95 -4.29
C ILE A 30 -1.54 11.88 -5.45
N GLN A 31 -2.54 12.48 -6.10
CA GLN A 31 -2.36 13.41 -7.22
C GLN A 31 -2.99 14.79 -6.98
N GLY A 32 -3.62 15.04 -5.83
CA GLY A 32 -4.22 16.33 -5.51
C GLY A 32 -5.23 16.25 -4.37
N GLY A 33 -6.11 17.27 -4.28
CA GLY A 33 -7.18 17.34 -3.30
C GLY A 33 -8.53 17.68 -3.94
N TYR A 34 -9.63 17.16 -3.39
CA TYR A 34 -10.99 17.36 -3.88
C TYR A 34 -11.96 17.69 -2.74
N THR A 35 -13.08 18.30 -3.09
CA THR A 35 -14.16 18.64 -2.14
C THR A 35 -15.06 17.47 -1.80
N LYS A 36 -15.06 16.41 -2.61
CA LYS A 36 -15.85 15.18 -2.42
C LYS A 36 -14.95 14.01 -2.05
N TYR A 37 -15.52 12.97 -1.48
CA TYR A 37 -14.87 11.68 -1.22
C TYR A 37 -15.80 10.54 -1.69
N ASN A 38 -15.24 9.41 -2.08
CA ASN A 38 -15.95 8.19 -2.47
C ASN A 38 -15.46 6.94 -1.73
N ALA A 39 -14.43 7.09 -0.90
CA ALA A 39 -13.91 6.00 -0.09
C ALA A 39 -13.40 6.51 1.26
N GLU A 40 -13.25 5.57 2.21
CA GLU A 40 -12.70 5.84 3.54
C GLU A 40 -11.94 4.60 4.03
N ASN A 41 -10.75 4.83 4.62
CA ASN A 41 -9.88 3.79 5.20
C ASN A 41 -9.76 2.56 4.30
N SER A 42 -9.30 2.76 3.06
CA SER A 42 -9.21 1.70 2.06
C SER A 42 -7.85 1.65 1.37
N VAL A 43 -7.55 0.51 0.77
CA VAL A 43 -6.39 0.35 -0.10
C VAL A 43 -6.78 0.77 -1.51
N ILE A 44 -5.91 1.51 -2.17
CA ILE A 44 -6.05 1.86 -3.58
C ILE A 44 -4.95 1.15 -4.37
N ILE A 45 -5.36 0.35 -5.35
CA ILE A 45 -4.46 -0.35 -6.26
C ILE A 45 -4.51 0.34 -7.61
N GLY A 46 -3.37 0.69 -8.18
CA GLY A 46 -3.31 1.27 -9.51
C GLY A 46 -3.90 0.33 -10.56
N HIS A 47 -4.90 0.81 -11.31
CA HIS A 47 -5.59 0.06 -12.34
C HIS A 47 -4.90 0.19 -13.69
N MET A 48 -4.58 1.41 -14.10
CA MET A 48 -4.02 1.73 -15.43
C MET A 48 -2.91 2.77 -15.30
N GLY A 49 -1.83 2.60 -16.06
CA GLY A 49 -0.63 3.43 -16.00
C GLY A 49 0.35 2.90 -14.96
N ASP A 50 0.27 3.31 -13.71
CA ASP A 50 1.07 2.74 -12.62
C ASP A 50 0.38 1.52 -11.99
N ALA A 51 0.07 0.54 -12.85
CA ALA A 51 -0.69 -0.65 -12.53
C ALA A 51 -0.02 -1.48 -11.43
N GLY A 52 -0.80 -1.87 -10.42
CA GLY A 52 -0.30 -2.65 -9.28
C GLY A 52 0.46 -1.82 -8.24
N CYS A 53 0.52 -0.50 -8.36
CA CYS A 53 0.93 0.38 -7.27
C CYS A 53 -0.09 0.28 -6.14
N VAL A 54 0.36 0.06 -4.91
CA VAL A 54 -0.50 -0.09 -3.74
C VAL A 54 -0.34 1.13 -2.83
N SER A 55 -1.43 1.84 -2.58
CA SER A 55 -1.48 3.03 -1.72
C SER A 55 -2.48 2.85 -0.59
N TRP A 56 -2.24 3.52 0.54
CA TRP A 56 -3.17 3.57 1.67
C TRP A 56 -3.91 4.90 1.69
N GLY A 57 -5.24 4.85 1.62
CA GLY A 57 -6.13 5.99 1.80
C GLY A 57 -6.58 6.09 3.26
N GLU A 58 -5.90 6.96 4.04
CA GLU A 58 -6.25 7.24 5.42
C GLU A 58 -7.48 8.14 5.49
N GLY A 59 -8.47 7.81 6.34
CA GLY A 59 -9.70 8.57 6.46
C GLY A 59 -10.45 8.71 5.15
N LYS A 60 -11.20 9.81 5.00
CA LYS A 60 -11.99 10.10 3.80
C LYS A 60 -11.10 10.58 2.66
N HIS A 61 -11.24 9.94 1.50
CA HIS A 61 -10.45 10.23 0.29
C HIS A 61 -11.27 9.98 -0.97
N PHE A 62 -10.77 10.45 -2.09
CA PHE A 62 -11.37 10.22 -3.39
C PHE A 62 -10.45 9.34 -4.24
N ALA A 63 -10.96 8.27 -4.81
CA ALA A 63 -10.25 7.45 -5.78
C ALA A 63 -10.82 7.69 -7.17
N THR A 64 -9.94 7.96 -8.13
CA THR A 64 -10.29 8.10 -9.55
C THR A 64 -10.48 6.72 -10.18
N TYR A 65 -11.01 6.66 -11.40
CA TYR A 65 -11.13 5.42 -12.17
C TYR A 65 -9.82 4.66 -12.32
N ASN A 66 -8.69 5.35 -12.35
CA ASN A 66 -7.37 4.71 -12.45
C ASN A 66 -6.89 4.05 -11.14
N GLY A 67 -7.69 4.13 -10.08
CA GLY A 67 -7.46 3.44 -8.80
C GLY A 67 -8.57 2.45 -8.48
N THR A 68 -8.22 1.21 -8.16
CA THR A 68 -9.15 0.21 -7.65
C THR A 68 -9.24 0.32 -6.13
N ILE A 69 -10.41 0.70 -5.64
CA ILE A 69 -10.73 0.73 -4.21
C ILE A 69 -10.86 -0.70 -3.72
N THR A 70 -10.13 -1.03 -2.68
CA THR A 70 -10.02 -2.41 -2.16
C THR A 70 -10.28 -2.42 -0.67
N LYS A 71 -11.25 -3.22 -0.25
CA LYS A 71 -11.62 -3.41 1.17
C LYS A 71 -11.71 -4.89 1.51
N PRO A 72 -11.32 -5.31 2.73
CA PRO A 72 -11.57 -6.68 3.18
C PRO A 72 -13.06 -7.01 3.14
N LYS A 73 -13.38 -8.28 2.84
CA LYS A 73 -14.73 -8.82 2.99
C LYS A 73 -14.99 -9.18 4.46
N ASP A 74 -16.25 -8.96 4.90
CA ASP A 74 -16.83 -9.52 6.13
C ASP A 74 -15.91 -9.51 7.36
N GLU A 75 -15.14 -8.44 7.54
CA GLU A 75 -14.21 -8.29 8.68
C GLU A 75 -13.24 -9.47 8.88
N VAL A 76 -12.85 -10.15 7.81
CA VAL A 76 -11.86 -11.24 7.87
C VAL A 76 -10.58 -10.74 8.58
N PHE A 77 -10.16 -9.53 8.26
CA PHE A 77 -9.04 -8.82 8.89
C PHE A 77 -9.19 -7.30 8.71
N SER A 78 -8.36 -6.53 9.40
CA SER A 78 -8.38 -5.05 9.25
C SER A 78 -7.91 -4.61 7.86
N ALA A 79 -8.47 -3.49 7.36
CA ALA A 79 -8.06 -2.90 6.08
C ALA A 79 -6.55 -2.58 6.06
N LYS A 80 -5.97 -2.25 7.21
CA LYS A 80 -4.53 -1.99 7.34
C LYS A 80 -3.69 -3.24 7.16
N PHE A 81 -4.12 -4.40 7.69
CA PHE A 81 -3.48 -5.68 7.37
C PHE A 81 -3.57 -5.99 5.88
N GLY A 82 -4.75 -5.79 5.27
CA GLY A 82 -4.95 -5.96 3.84
C GLY A 82 -3.99 -5.11 3.00
N TYR A 83 -3.73 -3.87 3.42
CA TYR A 83 -2.73 -3.00 2.79
C TYR A 83 -1.33 -3.63 2.80
N TYR A 84 -0.85 -4.12 3.93
CA TYR A 84 0.48 -4.74 4.02
C TYR A 84 0.55 -6.07 3.26
N LEU A 85 -0.51 -6.87 3.27
CA LEU A 85 -0.60 -8.09 2.47
C LEU A 85 -0.46 -7.79 0.96
N LEU A 86 -1.19 -6.82 0.46
CA LEU A 86 -1.15 -6.40 -0.95
C LEU A 86 0.21 -5.79 -1.34
N LEU A 87 0.83 -5.03 -0.44
CA LEU A 87 2.21 -4.56 -0.63
C LEU A 87 3.20 -5.71 -0.76
N HIS A 88 3.06 -6.74 0.07
CA HIS A 88 3.92 -7.92 0.04
C HIS A 88 3.81 -8.68 -1.28
N MET A 89 2.61 -8.77 -1.85
CA MET A 89 2.35 -9.52 -3.07
C MET A 89 3.05 -8.98 -4.31
N ASN A 90 3.52 -7.71 -4.30
CA ASN A 90 4.17 -7.06 -5.45
C ASN A 90 3.31 -7.13 -6.72
N LEU A 91 2.13 -6.54 -6.68
CA LEU A 91 1.10 -6.66 -7.71
C LEU A 91 1.56 -6.18 -9.10
N ARG A 92 2.57 -5.31 -9.18
CA ARG A 92 3.13 -4.84 -10.46
C ARG A 92 3.60 -5.97 -11.38
N LYS A 93 4.07 -7.08 -10.83
CA LYS A 93 4.52 -8.24 -11.61
C LYS A 93 3.40 -8.98 -12.34
N TYR A 94 2.15 -8.71 -11.98
CA TYR A 94 0.97 -9.32 -12.58
C TYR A 94 0.24 -8.40 -13.56
N SER A 95 0.73 -7.15 -13.74
CA SER A 95 0.14 -6.23 -14.72
C SER A 95 0.30 -6.74 -16.13
N GLY A 96 -0.75 -6.59 -16.95
CA GLY A 96 -0.73 -6.87 -18.39
C GLY A 96 -0.38 -5.62 -19.20
N GLY A 97 -0.30 -5.78 -20.53
CA GLY A 97 -0.08 -4.68 -21.49
C GLY A 97 1.37 -4.43 -21.84
N SER A 98 1.66 -4.25 -23.13
CA SER A 98 3.01 -3.99 -23.65
C SER A 98 3.36 -2.48 -23.69
N GLY A 99 2.35 -1.61 -23.76
CA GLY A 99 2.54 -0.15 -23.85
C GLY A 99 2.05 0.56 -22.58
N LEU A 100 0.79 0.38 -22.22
CA LEU A 100 0.20 0.94 -21.01
C LEU A 100 -0.11 -0.20 -20.04
N PRO A 101 0.63 -0.33 -18.93
CA PRO A 101 0.35 -1.38 -17.95
C PRO A 101 -1.06 -1.25 -17.36
N PHE A 102 -1.76 -2.38 -17.23
CA PHE A 102 -3.07 -2.43 -16.60
C PHE A 102 -3.20 -3.64 -15.65
N LEU A 103 -4.07 -3.51 -14.65
CA LEU A 103 -4.39 -4.56 -13.70
C LEU A 103 -5.88 -4.46 -13.34
N THR A 104 -6.69 -5.35 -13.91
CA THR A 104 -8.15 -5.33 -13.71
C THR A 104 -8.53 -5.95 -12.35
N TYR A 105 -9.75 -5.66 -11.89
CA TYR A 105 -10.26 -6.30 -10.68
C TYR A 105 -10.49 -7.82 -10.87
N ASP A 106 -10.79 -8.29 -12.09
CA ASP A 106 -10.90 -9.72 -12.40
C ASP A 106 -9.54 -10.40 -12.19
N MET A 107 -8.46 -9.81 -12.73
CA MET A 107 -7.10 -10.31 -12.50
C MET A 107 -6.77 -10.34 -10.99
N LEU A 108 -7.15 -9.31 -10.24
CA LEU A 108 -6.96 -9.26 -8.79
C LEU A 108 -7.77 -10.35 -8.08
N THR A 109 -8.99 -10.59 -8.50
CA THR A 109 -9.90 -11.59 -7.92
C THR A 109 -9.34 -13.01 -8.06
N GLU A 110 -8.78 -13.34 -9.21
CA GLU A 110 -8.23 -14.66 -9.51
C GLU A 110 -6.88 -14.94 -8.84
N MET A 111 -6.15 -13.91 -8.38
CA MET A 111 -4.86 -14.10 -7.72
C MET A 111 -4.99 -14.91 -6.44
N GLY A 112 -4.14 -15.95 -6.31
CA GLY A 112 -3.97 -16.68 -5.06
C GLY A 112 -3.11 -15.89 -4.06
N THR A 113 -3.44 -15.98 -2.78
CA THR A 113 -2.60 -15.51 -1.68
C THR A 113 -2.81 -16.40 -0.46
N LYS A 114 -1.80 -16.42 0.41
CA LYS A 114 -1.87 -17.14 1.69
C LYS A 114 -1.88 -16.12 2.80
N CYS A 115 -2.81 -16.24 3.72
CA CYS A 115 -2.81 -15.48 4.97
C CYS A 115 -3.34 -16.35 6.11
N THR A 116 -3.06 -15.95 7.35
CA THR A 116 -3.60 -16.61 8.52
C THR A 116 -5.08 -16.27 8.69
N ASN A 117 -5.86 -17.22 9.20
CA ASN A 117 -7.25 -17.03 9.59
C ASN A 117 -7.42 -16.41 10.98
N SER A 118 -6.33 -16.21 11.71
CA SER A 118 -6.36 -15.64 13.05
C SER A 118 -6.48 -14.12 13.01
N LYS A 119 -7.63 -13.58 13.40
CA LYS A 119 -7.84 -12.12 13.51
C LYS A 119 -6.84 -11.46 14.46
N ILE A 120 -6.47 -12.14 15.56
CA ILE A 120 -5.49 -11.64 16.54
C ILE A 120 -4.11 -11.49 15.89
N GLU A 121 -3.72 -12.46 15.10
CA GLU A 121 -2.42 -12.42 14.41
C GLU A 121 -2.38 -11.36 13.33
N THR A 122 -3.40 -11.29 12.47
CA THR A 122 -3.48 -10.26 11.43
C THR A 122 -3.46 -8.85 12.02
N GLN A 123 -4.13 -8.65 13.17
CA GLN A 123 -4.11 -7.36 13.86
C GLN A 123 -2.72 -7.03 14.40
N LYS A 124 -2.04 -7.98 15.07
CA LYS A 124 -0.67 -7.78 15.56
C LYS A 124 0.32 -7.44 14.44
N ILE A 125 0.17 -8.08 13.28
CA ILE A 125 0.99 -7.78 12.10
C ILE A 125 0.71 -6.36 11.60
N ALA A 126 -0.56 -5.97 11.50
CA ALA A 126 -0.96 -4.64 11.07
C ALA A 126 -0.42 -3.55 12.01
N ASP A 127 -0.53 -3.74 13.32
CA ASP A 127 -0.06 -2.81 14.34
C ASP A 127 1.46 -2.66 14.30
N TYR A 128 2.18 -3.77 14.15
CA TYR A 128 3.64 -3.78 14.05
C TYR A 128 4.13 -2.97 12.84
N PHE A 129 3.58 -3.22 11.64
CA PHE A 129 3.98 -2.48 10.45
C PHE A 129 3.52 -1.02 10.48
N THR A 130 2.35 -0.72 11.05
CA THR A 130 1.89 0.65 11.25
C THR A 130 2.84 1.42 12.18
N HIS A 131 3.34 0.76 13.24
CA HIS A 131 4.33 1.37 14.13
C HIS A 131 5.66 1.64 13.41
N LEU A 132 6.13 0.70 12.59
CA LEU A 132 7.34 0.89 11.78
C LEU A 132 7.19 2.05 10.79
N ASP A 133 6.08 2.14 10.05
CA ASP A 133 5.80 3.25 9.13
C ASP A 133 5.84 4.61 9.85
N ARG A 134 5.29 4.66 11.08
CA ARG A 134 5.33 5.87 11.92
C ARG A 134 6.75 6.24 12.32
N LEU A 135 7.56 5.28 12.75
CA LEU A 135 8.96 5.52 13.12
C LEU A 135 9.77 6.04 11.93
N ILE A 136 9.61 5.44 10.76
CA ILE A 136 10.26 5.85 9.52
C ILE A 136 9.88 7.29 9.18
N THR A 137 8.59 7.62 9.20
CA THR A 137 8.11 8.98 8.92
C THR A 137 8.68 10.02 9.90
N LEU A 138 8.78 9.68 11.19
CA LEU A 138 9.37 10.56 12.21
C LEU A 138 10.86 10.78 11.97
N HIS A 139 11.61 9.74 11.58
CA HIS A 139 13.03 9.86 11.27
C HIS A 139 13.29 10.71 10.03
N GLN A 140 12.43 10.61 9.01
CA GLN A 140 12.53 11.43 7.80
C GLN A 140 12.25 12.91 8.05
N ARG A 141 11.38 13.25 9.01
CA ARG A 141 11.05 14.65 9.38
C ARG A 141 12.17 15.34 10.14
N LYS A 142 12.97 14.63 10.95
CA LYS A 142 14.05 15.21 11.75
C LYS A 142 15.08 16.01 10.93
N PRO A 143 15.62 15.52 9.80
CA PRO A 143 16.60 16.27 9.01
C PRO A 143 16.01 17.54 8.38
N ALA A 144 14.72 17.53 8.03
CA ALA A 144 14.06 18.71 7.45
C ALA A 144 13.94 19.87 8.45
N LEU A 145 13.66 19.60 9.70
CA LEU A 145 13.59 20.60 10.78
C LEU A 145 14.98 21.16 11.13
N LEU A 146 16.04 20.34 11.11
CA LEU A 146 17.39 20.79 11.38
C LEU A 146 17.97 21.65 10.25
N LYS A 147 17.48 21.53 9.02
CA LYS A 147 17.88 22.37 7.87
C LYS A 147 17.19 23.75 7.85
N GLN A 148 16.19 23.98 8.69
CA GLN A 148 15.49 25.26 8.79
C GLN A 148 16.05 26.22 9.85
N SER A 149 17.15 25.87 10.54
CA SER A 149 17.85 26.80 11.42
C SER A 149 18.61 27.86 10.57
N PRO A 150 18.40 29.18 10.82
CA PRO A 150 19.01 30.21 10.01
C PRO A 150 20.47 30.35 10.34
N LYS A 151 21.35 29.89 9.49
CA LYS A 151 22.77 30.21 9.23
C LYS A 151 23.55 28.95 8.87
N VAL A 152 23.60 28.65 7.59
CA VAL A 152 24.79 28.22 6.86
C VAL A 152 24.40 28.12 5.38
N LYS A 153 24.97 29.00 4.56
CA LYS A 153 24.94 28.85 3.09
C LYS A 153 25.81 27.65 2.74
N GLN A 154 25.22 26.53 2.40
CA GLN A 154 25.91 25.45 1.75
C GLN A 154 25.18 25.02 0.49
N HIS A 155 25.97 24.74 -0.52
CA HIS A 155 25.67 24.36 -1.88
C HIS A 155 24.58 23.27 -1.95
N GLN A 156 23.56 23.46 -2.80
CA GLN A 156 22.48 22.52 -3.04
C GLN A 156 22.96 21.34 -3.89
N PRO A 157 22.85 20.09 -3.41
CA PRO A 157 22.86 18.94 -4.30
C PRO A 157 21.43 18.71 -4.85
N SER A 158 21.37 18.31 -6.09
CA SER A 158 20.18 18.12 -6.91
C SER A 158 19.13 17.19 -6.28
N ARG A 159 17.91 17.68 -6.22
CA ARG A 159 16.74 17.27 -5.43
C ARG A 159 15.98 16.01 -5.87
N GLU A 160 16.45 15.30 -6.90
CA GLU A 160 15.63 14.25 -7.55
C GLU A 160 15.99 12.79 -7.22
N ARG A 161 17.12 12.50 -6.58
CA ARG A 161 17.56 11.12 -6.35
C ARG A 161 17.29 10.55 -4.96
N ASP A 162 17.12 11.38 -3.95
CA ASP A 162 17.08 10.91 -2.57
C ASP A 162 15.69 10.40 -2.12
N GLY A 163 14.61 10.89 -2.71
CA GLY A 163 13.24 10.45 -2.41
C GLY A 163 12.93 9.02 -2.85
N TRP A 164 13.49 8.60 -3.98
CA TRP A 164 13.27 7.25 -4.53
C TRP A 164 14.03 6.17 -3.76
N CYS A 165 15.20 6.49 -3.26
CA CYS A 165 16.05 5.52 -2.55
C CYS A 165 15.44 5.14 -1.20
N CYS A 166 14.92 6.09 -0.42
CA CYS A 166 14.24 5.82 0.85
C CYS A 166 12.96 5.01 0.66
N TYR A 167 12.13 5.37 -0.33
CA TYR A 167 10.90 4.65 -0.63
C TYR A 167 11.16 3.19 -1.04
N ILE A 168 12.21 2.92 -1.82
CA ILE A 168 12.60 1.57 -2.24
C ILE A 168 13.14 0.76 -1.06
N VAL A 169 14.00 1.34 -0.21
CA VAL A 169 14.57 0.66 0.97
C VAL A 169 13.46 0.28 1.96
N GLU A 170 12.51 1.16 2.23
CA GLU A 170 11.36 0.88 3.09
C GLU A 170 10.50 -0.28 2.58
N LYS A 171 10.16 -0.25 1.29
CA LYS A 171 9.37 -1.30 0.64
C LYS A 171 10.10 -2.64 0.61
N VAL A 172 11.42 -2.64 0.40
CA VAL A 172 12.24 -3.85 0.37
C VAL A 172 12.40 -4.45 1.77
N LEU A 173 12.63 -3.62 2.80
CA LEU A 173 12.79 -4.08 4.19
C LEU A 173 11.48 -4.64 4.74
N ALA A 174 10.35 -3.96 4.54
CA ALA A 174 9.03 -4.45 4.92
C ALA A 174 8.70 -5.78 4.22
N ARG A 175 9.02 -5.91 2.93
CA ARG A 175 8.86 -7.16 2.17
C ARG A 175 9.74 -8.30 2.70
N ALA A 176 10.99 -8.04 3.09
CA ALA A 176 11.91 -9.05 3.60
C ALA A 176 11.45 -9.58 4.97
N ILE A 177 10.99 -8.71 5.86
CA ILE A 177 10.49 -9.08 7.18
C ILE A 177 9.19 -9.89 7.06
N LEU A 178 8.25 -9.44 6.23
CA LEU A 178 6.99 -10.14 6.02
C LEU A 178 7.20 -11.53 5.39
N ARG A 179 8.14 -11.66 4.43
CA ARG A 179 8.52 -12.98 3.86
C ARG A 179 9.03 -13.93 4.94
N ARG A 180 9.91 -13.50 5.85
CA ARG A 180 10.45 -14.35 6.91
C ARG A 180 9.37 -14.86 7.87
N HIS A 181 8.37 -14.04 8.20
CA HIS A 181 7.28 -14.46 9.08
C HIS A 181 6.32 -15.44 8.40
N ILE A 182 5.98 -15.23 7.13
CA ILE A 182 5.07 -16.10 6.38
C ILE A 182 5.72 -17.45 6.06
N THR A 183 7.00 -17.49 5.65
CA THR A 183 7.72 -18.74 5.37
C THR A 183 7.97 -19.57 6.65
N ARG A 184 8.35 -18.96 7.75
CA ARG A 184 8.66 -19.68 8.99
C ARG A 184 7.46 -20.44 9.56
N ARG A 185 6.25 -20.02 9.26
CA ARG A 185 5.03 -20.68 9.73
C ARG A 185 4.55 -21.79 8.78
N ALA A 186 4.77 -21.65 7.49
CA ALA A 186 4.53 -22.74 6.53
C ALA A 186 5.38 -23.98 6.86
N ASP A 187 6.61 -23.75 7.38
CA ASP A 187 7.51 -24.83 7.81
C ASP A 187 7.08 -25.49 9.13
N ILE A 188 6.38 -24.78 10.01
CA ILE A 188 5.87 -25.30 11.28
C ILE A 188 4.59 -26.14 11.08
N GLU A 189 3.71 -25.72 10.14
CA GLU A 189 2.48 -26.47 9.83
C GLU A 189 2.72 -27.70 8.95
N SER A 190 3.88 -27.82 8.31
CA SER A 190 4.28 -28.98 7.51
C SER A 190 5.11 -30.02 8.25
N ALA A 191 5.41 -29.82 9.53
CA ALA A 191 6.12 -30.80 10.35
C ALA A 191 5.21 -32.03 10.62
N PRO A 192 5.66 -33.26 10.31
CA PRO A 192 4.86 -34.45 10.57
C PRO A 192 4.62 -34.60 12.08
N THR A 193 3.37 -34.76 12.46
CA THR A 193 2.99 -35.16 13.82
C THR A 193 3.62 -36.50 14.11
N VAL A 194 4.63 -36.54 14.95
CA VAL A 194 5.17 -37.77 15.49
C VAL A 194 4.13 -38.30 16.48
N THR A 195 3.30 -39.25 16.05
CA THR A 195 2.49 -40.08 16.92
C THR A 195 3.43 -41.14 17.51
N GLY A 196 3.74 -40.99 18.80
CA GLY A 196 4.31 -42.01 19.65
C GLY A 196 3.24 -42.60 20.54
#